data_f985c327d738772734820e7017b639c9
#
_entry.id   f985c327d738772734820e7017b639c9
#
_cell.length_a   1.000
_cell.length_b   1.000
_cell.length_c   1.000
_cell.angle_alpha   90.00
_cell.angle_beta   90.00
_cell.angle_gamma   90.00
#
_symmetry.space_group_name_H-M   'P 1'
#
loop_
_entity.id
_entity.type
_entity.pdbx_description
1 polymer ?
#
loop_
_entity_poly.entity_id
_entity_poly.type
_entity_poly.pdbx_seq_one_letter_code
_entity_poly.pdbx_strand_id
1 'polypeptide(L)'
;EVFFDTQSNDQYAAGTTANAPFTPRILTDADKLRTVKSTYVDIPILIEVHGDRWYNSRPYAAAGMNWMMNLQSNSKAADDNANGLFRTTASNFAWSAEIGIQFYFSRFKLTPGFRGTFMINDEMVSDNPETPPYWSAAISSAKTRAFMFTLKFE
;
A
#
# COMPACT_ATOMS: atom_id res chain seq x y z
N GLU A 1 7.09 4.20 6.87
CA GLU A 1 8.56 4.37 6.91
C GLU A 1 9.23 3.02 6.63
N VAL A 2 10.26 3.04 5.83
CA VAL A 2 11.06 1.85 5.50
C VAL A 2 12.47 2.06 6.06
N PHE A 3 12.92 1.10 6.87
CA PHE A 3 14.26 1.11 7.44
C PHE A 3 15.15 0.11 6.67
N PHE A 4 16.29 0.58 6.17
CA PHE A 4 17.27 -0.25 5.48
C PHE A 4 18.43 -0.57 6.41
N ASP A 5 18.78 -1.85 6.52
CA ASP A 5 19.99 -2.27 7.21
C ASP A 5 21.20 -1.97 6.31
N THR A 6 22.16 -1.23 6.85
CA THR A 6 23.40 -0.89 6.11
C THR A 6 24.25 -2.11 5.78
N GLN A 7 24.15 -3.18 6.52
CA GLN A 7 24.92 -4.40 6.23
C GLN A 7 24.51 -5.04 4.90
N SER A 8 23.24 -4.95 4.54
CA SER A 8 22.77 -5.47 3.26
C SER A 8 23.20 -4.61 2.07
N ASN A 9 23.61 -3.38 2.29
CA ASN A 9 24.01 -2.42 1.26
C ASN A 9 25.54 -2.32 1.07
N ASP A 10 26.35 -2.91 1.94
CA ASP A 10 27.80 -2.84 1.86
C ASP A 10 28.37 -3.38 0.54
N GLN A 11 27.75 -4.42 -0.01
CA GLN A 11 28.15 -4.95 -1.32
C GLN A 11 27.94 -3.96 -2.46
N TYR A 12 26.96 -3.06 -2.36
CA TYR A 12 26.73 -1.99 -3.35
C TYR A 12 27.67 -0.81 -3.15
N ALA A 13 28.03 -0.54 -1.90
CA ALA A 13 29.02 0.49 -1.56
C ALA A 13 30.45 0.08 -1.97
N ALA A 14 30.75 -1.21 -1.97
CA ALA A 14 32.07 -1.73 -2.24
C ALA A 14 32.46 -1.80 -3.75
N GLY A 15 31.63 -1.30 -4.67
CA GLY A 15 31.92 -1.28 -6.10
C GLY A 15 31.91 -2.67 -6.74
N THR A 16 30.98 -3.53 -6.33
CA THR A 16 30.77 -4.86 -6.94
C THR A 16 30.30 -4.74 -8.40
N THR A 17 30.30 -5.87 -9.12
CA THR A 17 29.78 -5.93 -10.49
C THR A 17 28.31 -5.48 -10.61
N ALA A 18 27.51 -5.61 -9.55
CA ALA A 18 26.15 -5.11 -9.49
C ALA A 18 26.08 -3.57 -9.45
N ASN A 19 27.18 -2.91 -9.04
CA ASN A 19 27.29 -1.47 -8.88
C ASN A 19 28.07 -0.78 -10.01
N ALA A 20 28.68 -1.53 -10.90
CA ALA A 20 29.36 -0.97 -12.07
C ALA A 20 28.30 -0.57 -13.12
N PRO A 21 28.38 0.63 -13.71
CA PRO A 21 29.48 1.61 -13.69
C PRO A 21 29.37 2.71 -12.60
N PHE A 22 28.61 2.50 -11.54
CA PHE A 22 28.31 3.54 -10.55
C PHE A 22 29.46 3.74 -9.56
N THR A 23 29.66 4.98 -9.09
CA THR A 23 30.63 5.28 -8.06
C THR A 23 30.13 4.81 -6.69
N PRO A 24 30.97 4.16 -5.87
CA PRO A 24 30.59 3.78 -4.51
C PRO A 24 30.16 5.00 -3.70
N ARG A 25 29.07 4.85 -2.93
CA ARG A 25 28.56 5.88 -2.01
C ARG A 25 28.64 5.36 -0.59
N ILE A 26 29.18 6.16 0.31
CA ILE A 26 29.13 5.86 1.74
C ILE A 26 27.74 6.24 2.24
N LEU A 27 26.98 5.27 2.73
CA LEU A 27 25.64 5.48 3.28
C LEU A 27 25.75 6.04 4.70
N THR A 28 25.03 7.10 4.96
CA THR A 28 24.91 7.73 6.29
C THR A 28 23.69 7.22 7.04
N ASP A 29 23.61 7.46 8.36
CA ASP A 29 22.43 7.09 9.14
C ASP A 29 21.13 7.75 8.63
N ALA A 30 21.21 8.92 8.02
CA ALA A 30 20.08 9.60 7.38
C ALA A 30 19.58 8.85 6.13
N ASP A 31 20.42 8.07 5.49
CA ASP A 31 20.05 7.29 4.29
C ASP A 31 19.32 5.98 4.65
N LYS A 32 19.39 5.53 5.91
CA LYS A 32 18.75 4.28 6.37
C LYS A 32 17.23 4.38 6.46
N LEU A 33 16.69 5.58 6.68
CA LEU A 33 15.25 5.79 6.84
C LEU A 33 14.66 6.48 5.61
N ARG A 34 13.67 5.84 5.00
CA ARG A 34 12.91 6.40 3.87
C ARG A 34 11.44 6.53 4.23
N THR A 35 10.90 7.73 4.09
CA THR A 35 9.48 8.00 4.31
C THR A 35 8.75 7.95 2.97
N VAL A 36 7.87 6.97 2.83
CA VAL A 36 7.01 6.84 1.65
C VAL A 36 5.65 7.43 1.99
N LYS A 37 5.32 8.56 1.37
CA LYS A 37 3.98 9.17 1.48
C LYS A 37 3.13 8.67 0.33
N SER A 38 1.94 8.16 0.64
CA SER A 38 0.98 7.68 -0.36
C SER A 38 -0.41 8.18 -0.03
N THR A 39 -1.09 8.72 -1.03
CA THR A 39 -2.50 9.12 -0.94
C THR A 39 -3.26 8.34 -1.97
N TYR A 40 -4.21 7.52 -1.51
CA TYR A 40 -5.02 6.66 -2.38
C TYR A 40 -6.43 7.20 -2.54
N VAL A 41 -6.93 7.14 -3.76
CA VAL A 41 -8.36 7.19 -4.06
C VAL A 41 -8.82 5.77 -4.30
N ASP A 42 -9.77 5.30 -3.50
CA ASP A 42 -10.31 3.94 -3.55
C ASP A 42 -11.76 3.97 -4.07
N ILE A 43 -12.03 3.20 -5.11
CA ILE A 43 -13.38 3.04 -5.69
C ILE A 43 -13.78 1.57 -5.52
N PRO A 44 -14.50 1.22 -4.43
CA PRO A 44 -14.93 -0.13 -4.16
C PRO A 44 -16.22 -0.48 -4.91
N ILE A 45 -16.28 -1.68 -5.48
CA ILE A 45 -17.49 -2.32 -6.01
C ILE A 45 -17.71 -3.57 -5.16
N LEU A 46 -18.69 -3.52 -4.25
CA LEU A 46 -18.95 -4.57 -3.27
C LEU A 46 -20.34 -5.17 -3.49
N ILE A 47 -20.43 -6.47 -3.32
CA ILE A 47 -21.68 -7.20 -3.19
C ILE A 47 -21.92 -7.43 -1.72
N GLU A 48 -23.05 -6.93 -1.20
CA GLU A 48 -23.45 -7.05 0.21
C GLU A 48 -24.54 -8.09 0.34
N VAL A 49 -24.37 -9.02 1.27
CA VAL A 49 -25.35 -10.04 1.65
C VAL A 49 -25.74 -9.84 3.10
N HIS A 50 -27.02 -10.00 3.37
CA HIS A 50 -27.57 -9.83 4.71
C HIS A 50 -28.08 -11.15 5.25
N GLY A 51 -27.79 -11.41 6.53
CA GLY A 51 -28.42 -12.50 7.26
C GLY A 51 -29.85 -12.17 7.67
N ASP A 52 -30.47 -13.12 8.35
CA ASP A 52 -31.80 -12.93 8.91
C ASP A 52 -31.77 -11.86 10.02
N ARG A 53 -32.86 -11.12 10.11
CA ARG A 53 -33.04 -10.12 11.16
C ARG A 53 -33.31 -10.80 12.49
N TRP A 54 -32.52 -10.47 13.48
CA TRP A 54 -32.73 -10.92 14.85
C TRP A 54 -33.04 -9.73 15.76
N TYR A 55 -34.28 -9.61 16.17
CA TYR A 55 -34.79 -8.42 16.89
C TYR A 55 -34.48 -7.12 16.15
N ASN A 56 -33.69 -6.25 16.77
CA ASN A 56 -33.28 -4.96 16.21
C ASN A 56 -31.89 -5.00 15.52
N SER A 57 -31.37 -6.18 15.26
CA SER A 57 -30.07 -6.35 14.61
C SER A 57 -30.15 -7.22 13.37
N ARG A 58 -29.29 -6.94 12.39
CA ARG A 58 -29.14 -7.72 11.16
C ARG A 58 -27.66 -7.80 10.78
N PRO A 59 -27.04 -8.98 10.83
CA PRO A 59 -25.68 -9.15 10.36
C PRO A 59 -25.59 -8.99 8.85
N TYR A 60 -24.48 -8.49 8.36
CA TYR A 60 -24.16 -8.44 6.94
C TYR A 60 -22.70 -8.78 6.69
N ALA A 61 -22.43 -9.21 5.48
CA ALA A 61 -21.09 -9.37 4.94
C ALA A 61 -21.07 -8.80 3.51
N ALA A 62 -19.99 -8.16 3.17
CA ALA A 62 -19.78 -7.65 1.81
C ALA A 62 -18.40 -8.07 1.33
N ALA A 63 -18.28 -8.34 0.04
CA ALA A 63 -17.01 -8.62 -0.59
C ALA A 63 -17.02 -8.10 -2.03
N GLY A 64 -15.87 -7.73 -2.54
CA GLY A 64 -15.74 -7.27 -3.91
C GLY A 64 -14.36 -6.80 -4.27
N MET A 65 -14.29 -6.03 -5.35
CA MET A 65 -13.05 -5.51 -5.89
C MET A 65 -13.00 -3.99 -5.77
N ASN A 66 -11.79 -3.49 -5.59
CA ASN A 66 -11.51 -2.08 -5.51
C ASN A 66 -10.56 -1.68 -6.63
N TRP A 67 -10.83 -0.53 -7.24
CA TRP A 67 -9.86 0.14 -8.06
C TRP A 67 -9.23 1.27 -7.25
N MET A 68 -7.92 1.18 -7.04
CA MET A 68 -7.17 2.11 -6.21
C MET A 68 -6.20 2.91 -7.08
N MET A 69 -6.22 4.24 -6.92
CA MET A 69 -5.28 5.16 -7.58
C MET A 69 -4.39 5.81 -6.52
N ASN A 70 -3.07 5.70 -6.71
CA ASN A 70 -2.09 6.41 -5.89
C ASN A 70 -1.78 7.77 -6.53
N LEU A 71 -2.18 8.85 -5.87
CA LEU A 71 -1.96 10.22 -6.35
C LEU A 71 -0.49 10.69 -6.19
N GLN A 72 0.29 9.98 -5.39
CA GLN A 72 1.69 10.30 -5.09
C GLN A 72 2.64 9.18 -5.58
N SER A 73 2.29 8.53 -6.68
CA SER A 73 2.98 7.33 -7.16
C SER A 73 4.42 7.55 -7.63
N ASN A 74 4.76 8.78 -8.05
CA ASN A 74 6.07 9.10 -8.65
C ASN A 74 6.53 8.12 -9.76
N SER A 75 5.60 7.40 -10.37
CA SER A 75 5.88 6.33 -11.34
C SER A 75 6.67 6.78 -12.58
N LYS A 76 6.61 8.08 -12.88
CA LYS A 76 7.31 8.71 -14.02
C LYS A 76 8.60 9.41 -13.62
N ALA A 77 9.02 9.35 -12.37
CA ALA A 77 10.29 9.95 -11.95
C ALA A 77 11.46 9.19 -12.63
N ALA A 78 12.40 9.94 -13.17
CA ALA A 78 13.55 9.37 -13.88
C ALA A 78 14.52 8.66 -12.95
N ASP A 79 14.62 9.11 -11.70
CA ASP A 79 15.51 8.58 -10.69
C ASP A 79 14.83 8.61 -9.31
N ASP A 80 14.81 7.46 -8.65
CA ASP A 80 14.28 7.27 -7.30
C ASP A 80 15.37 7.41 -6.22
N ASN A 81 16.63 7.21 -6.58
CA ASN A 81 17.73 7.20 -5.64
C ASN A 81 18.25 8.60 -5.32
N ALA A 82 18.40 9.49 -6.31
CA ALA A 82 18.95 10.84 -6.10
C ALA A 82 18.03 11.71 -5.24
N ASN A 83 16.71 11.58 -5.40
CA ASN A 83 15.70 12.40 -4.70
C ASN A 83 15.06 11.69 -3.50
N GLY A 84 15.45 10.46 -3.20
CA GLY A 84 14.86 9.68 -2.10
C GLY A 84 13.39 9.34 -2.29
N LEU A 85 12.91 9.33 -3.52
CA LEU A 85 11.52 9.05 -3.86
C LEU A 85 11.38 7.58 -4.21
N PHE A 86 10.38 6.91 -3.61
CA PHE A 86 9.97 5.58 -4.03
C PHE A 86 9.00 5.69 -5.21
N ARG A 87 9.28 4.94 -6.28
CA ARG A 87 8.37 4.82 -7.40
C ARG A 87 7.37 3.72 -7.13
N THR A 88 6.09 4.09 -7.14
CA THR A 88 4.98 3.16 -6.97
C THR A 88 4.04 3.22 -8.17
N THR A 89 3.29 2.15 -8.41
CA THR A 89 2.32 2.10 -9.49
C THR A 89 1.17 3.07 -9.22
N ALA A 90 0.76 3.84 -10.23
CA ALA A 90 -0.29 4.84 -10.10
C ALA A 90 -1.69 4.23 -9.96
N SER A 91 -1.94 3.04 -10.51
CA SER A 91 -3.24 2.37 -10.52
C SER A 91 -3.10 0.91 -10.15
N ASN A 92 -3.87 0.46 -9.18
CA ASN A 92 -3.82 -0.89 -8.65
C ASN A 92 -5.23 -1.45 -8.45
N PHE A 93 -5.32 -2.78 -8.48
CA PHE A 93 -6.52 -3.50 -8.10
C PHE A 93 -6.34 -4.17 -6.75
N ALA A 94 -7.39 -4.09 -5.95
CA ALA A 94 -7.47 -4.74 -4.64
C ALA A 94 -8.78 -5.50 -4.51
N TRP A 95 -8.85 -6.44 -3.59
CA TRP A 95 -10.10 -7.02 -3.15
C TRP A 95 -10.38 -6.58 -1.71
N SER A 96 -11.65 -6.43 -1.38
CA SER A 96 -12.09 -6.07 -0.04
C SER A 96 -13.12 -7.03 0.49
N ALA A 97 -13.07 -7.25 1.80
CA ALA A 97 -14.12 -7.93 2.53
C ALA A 97 -14.53 -7.07 3.74
N GLU A 98 -15.82 -7.00 3.99
CA GLU A 98 -16.41 -6.25 5.12
C GLU A 98 -17.40 -7.15 5.83
N ILE A 99 -17.40 -7.09 7.15
CA ILE A 99 -18.40 -7.71 8.00
C ILE A 99 -18.92 -6.68 9.00
N GLY A 100 -20.20 -6.76 9.34
CA GLY A 100 -20.77 -5.84 10.30
C GLY A 100 -22.18 -6.22 10.72
N ILE A 101 -22.76 -5.37 11.53
CA ILE A 101 -24.11 -5.55 12.07
C ILE A 101 -24.89 -4.26 11.91
N GLN A 102 -26.08 -4.33 11.36
CA GLN A 102 -27.02 -3.22 11.28
C GLN A 102 -27.91 -3.21 12.52
N PHE A 103 -27.90 -2.14 13.28
CA PHE A 103 -28.80 -1.92 14.40
C PHE A 103 -29.91 -0.96 14.01
N TYR A 104 -31.13 -1.38 14.23
CA TYR A 104 -32.35 -0.60 13.92
C TYR A 104 -32.88 0.06 15.20
N PHE A 105 -32.75 1.37 15.26
CA PHE A 105 -33.39 2.20 16.28
C PHE A 105 -34.69 2.83 15.75
N SER A 106 -35.47 3.42 16.62
CA SER A 106 -36.77 4.01 16.23
C SER A 106 -36.65 5.20 15.26
N ARG A 107 -35.50 5.85 15.17
CA ARG A 107 -35.27 7.07 14.38
C ARG A 107 -34.09 7.02 13.45
N PHE A 108 -33.21 6.03 13.60
CA PHE A 108 -32.01 5.90 12.78
C PHE A 108 -31.54 4.44 12.74
N LYS A 109 -30.74 4.14 11.77
CA LYS A 109 -30.03 2.86 11.64
C LYS A 109 -28.54 3.11 11.84
N LEU A 110 -27.91 2.34 12.69
CA LEU A 110 -26.47 2.37 12.96
C LEU A 110 -25.85 1.09 12.44
N THR A 111 -24.82 1.22 11.61
CA THR A 111 -24.18 0.07 11.00
C THR A 111 -22.66 0.14 11.22
N PRO A 112 -22.17 -0.36 12.37
CA PRO A 112 -20.75 -0.61 12.53
C PRO A 112 -20.29 -1.79 11.67
N GLY A 113 -19.11 -1.64 11.08
CA GLY A 113 -18.48 -2.68 10.26
C GLY A 113 -16.96 -2.65 10.37
N PHE A 114 -16.37 -3.74 9.97
CA PHE A 114 -14.92 -3.87 9.84
C PHE A 114 -14.58 -4.33 8.42
N ARG A 115 -13.74 -3.54 7.74
CA ARG A 115 -13.33 -3.79 6.36
C ARG A 115 -11.84 -4.05 6.28
N GLY A 116 -11.46 -5.11 5.59
CA GLY A 116 -10.09 -5.37 5.15
C GLY A 116 -9.97 -5.19 3.63
N THR A 117 -8.96 -4.46 3.20
CA THR A 117 -8.62 -4.27 1.78
C THR A 117 -7.21 -4.79 1.52
N PHE A 118 -7.04 -5.60 0.48
CA PHE A 118 -5.80 -6.29 0.17
C PHE A 118 -5.45 -6.07 -1.30
N MET A 119 -4.30 -5.49 -1.57
CA MET A 119 -3.84 -5.32 -2.95
C MET A 119 -3.47 -6.64 -3.60
N ILE A 120 -3.88 -6.78 -4.86
CA ILE A 120 -3.57 -7.94 -5.69
C ILE A 120 -2.24 -7.72 -6.39
N ASN A 121 -2.07 -6.54 -6.99
CA ASN A 121 -0.92 -6.18 -7.76
C ASN A 121 0.25 -5.75 -6.87
N ASP A 122 1.46 -5.86 -7.39
CA ASP A 122 2.63 -5.26 -6.78
C ASP A 122 2.63 -3.75 -7.01
N GLU A 123 2.90 -2.98 -5.97
CA GLU A 123 2.95 -1.52 -6.02
C GLU A 123 4.32 -1.00 -6.43
N MET A 124 5.36 -1.82 -6.35
CA MET A 124 6.70 -1.40 -6.72
C MET A 124 6.87 -1.31 -8.23
N VAL A 125 7.45 -0.20 -8.66
CA VAL A 125 8.02 -0.07 -10.00
C VAL A 125 9.47 -0.50 -9.93
N SER A 126 9.86 -1.44 -10.78
CA SER A 126 11.24 -1.93 -10.86
C SER A 126 12.23 -0.78 -11.08
N ASP A 127 13.41 -0.93 -10.49
CA ASP A 127 14.48 0.06 -10.62
C ASP A 127 14.90 0.25 -12.08
N ASN A 128 15.36 1.45 -12.39
CA ASN A 128 15.93 1.73 -13.72
C ASN A 128 17.36 1.19 -13.78
N PRO A 129 17.73 0.32 -14.73
CA PRO A 129 19.10 -0.20 -14.83
C PRO A 129 20.16 0.88 -15.11
N GLU A 130 19.74 2.10 -15.49
CA GLU A 130 20.65 3.23 -15.71
C GLU A 130 20.98 4.01 -14.44
N THR A 131 20.28 3.74 -13.32
CA THR A 131 20.47 4.42 -12.02
C THR A 131 21.05 3.48 -10.98
N PRO A 132 21.78 3.99 -9.96
CA PRO A 132 22.37 3.15 -8.93
C PRO A 132 21.31 2.41 -8.08
N PRO A 133 21.40 1.09 -7.94
CA PRO A 133 20.38 0.27 -7.27
C PRO A 133 20.55 0.26 -5.74
N TYR A 134 20.55 1.42 -5.08
CA TYR A 134 20.86 1.49 -3.65
C TYR A 134 19.74 1.04 -2.73
N TRP A 135 18.48 1.33 -3.04
CA TRP A 135 17.35 1.07 -2.15
C TRP A 135 16.28 0.17 -2.77
N SER A 136 15.87 0.43 -3.98
CA SER A 136 14.84 -0.33 -4.67
C SER A 136 15.24 -1.77 -4.96
N ALA A 137 16.52 -2.04 -5.16
CA ALA A 137 17.03 -3.38 -5.37
C ALA A 137 16.89 -4.31 -4.12
N ALA A 138 16.76 -3.73 -2.93
CA ALA A 138 16.59 -4.50 -1.69
C ALA A 138 15.13 -4.99 -1.49
N ILE A 139 14.18 -4.42 -2.23
CA ILE A 139 12.75 -4.73 -2.08
C ILE A 139 12.27 -5.42 -3.35
N SER A 140 11.89 -6.68 -3.24
CA SER A 140 11.41 -7.47 -4.38
C SER A 140 9.93 -7.25 -4.67
N SER A 141 9.12 -6.96 -3.68
CA SER A 141 7.69 -6.63 -3.83
C SER A 141 7.16 -5.86 -2.64
N ALA A 142 6.17 -5.00 -2.90
CA ALA A 142 5.44 -4.30 -1.86
C ALA A 142 3.95 -4.32 -2.16
N LYS A 143 3.13 -4.71 -1.17
CA LYS A 143 1.67 -4.76 -1.28
C LYS A 143 1.04 -4.13 -0.07
N THR A 144 0.23 -3.11 -0.28
CA THR A 144 -0.50 -2.44 0.79
C THR A 144 -1.69 -3.27 1.26
N ARG A 145 -1.87 -3.29 2.57
CA ARG A 145 -3.05 -3.85 3.23
C ARG A 145 -3.63 -2.78 4.13
N ALA A 146 -4.93 -2.58 4.07
CA ALA A 146 -5.63 -1.60 4.89
C ALA A 146 -6.74 -2.28 5.70
N PHE A 147 -6.85 -1.90 6.96
CA PHE A 147 -7.93 -2.31 7.84
C PHE A 147 -8.65 -1.06 8.32
N MET A 148 -9.97 -1.04 8.17
CA MET A 148 -10.80 0.11 8.46
C MET A 148 -11.99 -0.28 9.31
N PHE A 149 -12.28 0.54 10.30
CA PHE A 149 -13.55 0.50 11.00
C PHE A 149 -14.52 1.44 10.31
N THR A 150 -15.67 0.93 9.90
CA THR A 150 -16.71 1.70 9.22
C THR A 150 -17.90 1.93 10.14
N LEU A 151 -18.47 3.12 10.10
CA LEU A 151 -19.66 3.47 10.86
C LEU A 151 -20.61 4.22 9.92
N LYS A 152 -21.73 3.57 9.56
CA LYS A 152 -22.74 4.16 8.67
C LYS A 152 -23.97 4.55 9.50
N PHE A 153 -24.49 5.75 9.26
CA PHE A 153 -25.74 6.27 9.83
C PHE A 153 -26.75 6.45 8.69
N GLU A 154 -27.92 5.91 8.88
CA GLU A 154 -29.05 6.03 7.93
C GLU A 154 -30.35 6.39 8.65
#